data_ae62ef39df67202fde5bdb34c39321a8
#
_entry.id   ae62ef39df67202fde5bdb34c39321a8
#
_cell.length_a   1.000
_cell.length_b   1.000
_cell.length_c   1.000
_cell.angle_alpha   90.00
_cell.angle_beta   90.00
_cell.angle_gamma   90.00
#
_symmetry.space_group_name_H-M   'P 1'
#
loop_
_entity.id
_entity.type
_entity.pdbx_description
1 polymer ?
#
loop_
_entity_poly.entity_id
_entity_poly.type
_entity_poly.pdbx_seq_one_letter_code
_entity_poly.pdbx_strand_id
1 'polypeptide(L)'
;ASDVYKRQLQIDTTNILFICGGAFAGLEKVIENRTEASGIGFGASVKSKKQRSLTEVFTEIEPEDLIKFGLIPELVGRMPVVTALAELSEDALVQILTEPKNALVKQYSKLLAMEGVDLEIRPAALKAIARKALARKTGARGLRSILEQSLIGTMFDLPNTSNVEKVVVDESTIEENK
;
A
#
# COMPACT_ATOMS: atom_id res chain seq x y z
N ALA A 1 -11.02 -19.36 -40.89
CA ALA A 1 -10.19 -19.12 -39.67
C ALA A 1 -9.03 -18.09 -39.87
N SER A 2 -8.72 -17.66 -41.13
CA SER A 2 -7.58 -16.80 -41.38
C SER A 2 -7.84 -15.27 -41.31
N ASP A 3 -9.09 -14.83 -41.28
CA ASP A 3 -9.43 -13.39 -41.33
C ASP A 3 -9.43 -12.66 -39.96
N VAL A 4 -9.47 -13.43 -38.88
CA VAL A 4 -9.44 -12.82 -37.52
C VAL A 4 -8.07 -12.22 -37.20
N TYR A 5 -6.99 -12.77 -37.74
CA TYR A 5 -5.63 -12.30 -37.48
C TYR A 5 -5.23 -11.03 -38.25
N LYS A 6 -5.96 -10.67 -39.31
CA LYS A 6 -5.63 -9.48 -40.14
C LYS A 6 -6.06 -8.15 -39.54
N ARG A 7 -6.83 -8.15 -38.44
CA ARG A 7 -7.30 -6.91 -37.77
C ARG A 7 -6.62 -6.62 -36.44
N GLN A 8 -5.56 -7.34 -36.11
CA GLN A 8 -4.80 -7.07 -34.88
C GLN A 8 -3.88 -5.88 -35.08
N LEU A 9 -3.94 -4.93 -34.15
CA LEU A 9 -2.97 -3.86 -34.07
C LEU A 9 -1.61 -4.45 -33.62
N GLN A 10 -0.61 -4.28 -34.47
CA GLN A 10 0.75 -4.67 -34.14
C GLN A 10 1.40 -3.54 -33.32
N ILE A 11 1.93 -3.88 -32.18
CA ILE A 11 2.64 -2.95 -31.31
C ILE A 11 4.08 -3.44 -31.18
N ASP A 12 5.03 -2.54 -31.45
CA ASP A 12 6.45 -2.80 -31.20
C ASP A 12 6.72 -2.65 -29.68
N THR A 13 7.13 -3.75 -29.06
CA THR A 13 7.40 -3.79 -27.61
C THR A 13 8.88 -3.61 -27.27
N THR A 14 9.73 -3.32 -28.24
CA THR A 14 11.19 -3.25 -28.07
C THR A 14 11.60 -2.23 -26.99
N ASN A 15 10.89 -1.11 -26.88
CA ASN A 15 11.18 -0.02 -25.97
C ASN A 15 10.16 0.08 -24.81
N ILE A 16 9.46 -1.01 -24.49
CA ILE A 16 8.51 -1.04 -23.36
C ILE A 16 9.20 -1.60 -22.14
N LEU A 17 9.17 -0.85 -21.03
CA LEU A 17 9.60 -1.29 -19.73
C LEU A 17 8.49 -2.11 -19.07
N PHE A 18 8.81 -3.35 -18.67
CA PHE A 18 7.90 -4.21 -17.91
C PHE A 18 8.22 -4.11 -16.41
N ILE A 19 7.24 -3.73 -15.62
CA ILE A 19 7.33 -3.70 -14.16
C ILE A 19 6.29 -4.68 -13.62
N CYS A 20 6.77 -5.75 -12.98
CA CYS A 20 5.92 -6.77 -12.39
C CYS A 20 5.99 -6.65 -10.87
N GLY A 21 4.85 -6.61 -10.21
CA GLY A 21 4.76 -6.53 -8.76
C GLY A 21 3.80 -7.57 -8.18
N GLY A 22 4.09 -8.02 -6.95
CA GLY A 22 3.25 -8.97 -6.23
C GLY A 22 3.56 -8.94 -4.73
N ALA A 23 2.67 -9.52 -3.93
CA ALA A 23 2.87 -9.63 -2.47
C ALA A 23 3.82 -10.79 -2.11
N PHE A 24 3.95 -11.79 -2.97
CA PHE A 24 4.82 -12.97 -2.79
C PHE A 24 4.73 -13.59 -1.38
N ALA A 25 3.50 -13.75 -0.85
CA ALA A 25 3.29 -14.28 0.49
C ALA A 25 3.89 -15.69 0.61
N GLY A 26 4.76 -15.89 1.59
CA GLY A 26 5.52 -17.14 1.79
C GLY A 26 6.94 -17.12 1.24
N LEU A 27 7.31 -16.14 0.41
CA LEU A 27 8.67 -15.97 -0.09
C LEU A 27 9.66 -15.64 1.05
N GLU A 28 9.19 -14.95 2.10
CA GLU A 28 9.97 -14.67 3.30
C GLU A 28 10.56 -15.94 3.92
N LYS A 29 9.78 -17.03 3.95
CA LYS A 29 10.25 -18.33 4.48
C LYS A 29 11.34 -18.97 3.62
N VAL A 30 11.26 -18.78 2.31
CA VAL A 30 12.28 -19.30 1.38
C VAL A 30 13.61 -18.59 1.62
N ILE A 31 13.57 -17.26 1.76
CA ILE A 31 14.75 -16.42 2.02
C ILE A 31 15.35 -16.77 3.40
N GLU A 32 14.51 -16.84 4.44
CA GLU A 32 14.94 -17.20 5.80
C GLU A 32 15.62 -18.57 5.82
N ASN A 33 15.04 -19.59 5.18
CA ASN A 33 15.63 -20.93 5.11
C ASN A 33 16.99 -20.92 4.41
N ARG A 34 17.20 -20.10 3.37
CA ARG A 34 18.49 -19.97 2.70
C ARG A 34 19.52 -19.29 3.60
N THR A 35 19.14 -18.18 4.23
CA THR A 35 20.04 -17.39 5.09
C THR A 35 20.40 -18.12 6.38
N GLU A 36 19.47 -18.90 6.95
CA GLU A 36 19.72 -19.76 8.12
C GLU A 36 20.66 -20.94 7.77
N ALA A 37 20.46 -21.57 6.61
CA ALA A 37 21.33 -22.67 6.17
C ALA A 37 22.78 -22.22 5.93
N SER A 38 22.99 -20.97 5.49
CA SER A 38 24.34 -20.40 5.32
C SER A 38 24.95 -19.89 6.64
N GLY A 39 24.16 -19.74 7.70
CA GLY A 39 24.60 -19.26 9.02
C GLY A 39 25.14 -20.33 9.98
N ILE A 40 25.20 -21.60 9.58
CA ILE A 40 25.80 -22.71 10.36
C ILE A 40 27.33 -22.68 10.25
N GLY A 41 27.94 -21.62 10.81
CA GLY A 41 29.39 -21.48 10.92
C GLY A 41 29.79 -20.86 12.26
N PHE A 42 30.99 -21.27 12.78
CA PHE A 42 31.56 -20.72 14.00
C PHE A 42 31.63 -19.19 13.95
N GLY A 43 30.77 -18.47 14.71
CA GLY A 43 30.80 -17.01 14.84
C GLY A 43 29.55 -16.26 14.34
N ALA A 44 28.53 -16.92 13.82
CA ALA A 44 27.30 -16.25 13.43
C ALA A 44 26.50 -15.79 14.65
N SER A 45 26.28 -14.48 14.81
CA SER A 45 25.34 -13.96 15.79
C SER A 45 23.92 -14.31 15.35
N VAL A 46 23.34 -15.34 15.97
CA VAL A 46 21.94 -15.72 15.76
C VAL A 46 21.05 -14.61 16.27
N LYS A 47 20.69 -13.64 15.40
CA LYS A 47 19.57 -12.78 15.68
C LYS A 47 18.31 -13.65 15.73
N SER A 48 17.61 -13.64 16.85
CA SER A 48 16.41 -14.46 17.03
C SER A 48 15.39 -14.18 15.91
N LYS A 49 14.74 -15.21 15.37
CA LYS A 49 13.69 -15.19 14.34
C LYS A 49 12.60 -14.10 14.52
N LYS A 50 12.42 -13.60 15.73
CA LYS A 50 11.36 -12.62 16.09
C LYS A 50 11.74 -11.15 15.85
N GLN A 51 12.95 -10.82 15.40
CA GLN A 51 13.44 -9.42 15.37
C GLN A 51 13.72 -8.86 13.98
N ARG A 52 13.60 -9.67 12.92
CA ARG A 52 13.78 -9.15 11.55
C ARG A 52 12.45 -8.62 11.00
N SER A 53 12.45 -7.39 10.48
CA SER A 53 11.31 -6.86 9.75
C SER A 53 11.19 -7.57 8.39
N LEU A 54 9.96 -7.66 7.85
CA LEU A 54 9.75 -8.21 6.50
C LEU A 54 10.58 -7.47 5.45
N THR A 55 10.74 -6.15 5.62
CA THR A 55 11.57 -5.32 4.75
C THR A 55 13.03 -5.79 4.75
N GLU A 56 13.61 -6.09 5.93
CA GLU A 56 14.98 -6.58 6.04
C GLU A 56 15.14 -7.94 5.35
N VAL A 57 14.19 -8.85 5.53
CA VAL A 57 14.21 -10.17 4.88
C VAL A 57 14.17 -10.02 3.36
N PHE A 58 13.29 -9.20 2.84
CA PHE A 58 13.16 -9.01 1.39
C PHE A 58 14.32 -8.22 0.75
N THR A 59 15.12 -7.48 1.51
CA THR A 59 16.35 -6.87 0.95
C THR A 59 17.43 -7.91 0.61
N GLU A 60 17.36 -9.10 1.22
CA GLU A 60 18.29 -10.20 0.98
C GLU A 60 17.83 -11.15 -0.15
N ILE A 61 16.78 -10.77 -0.92
CA ILE A 61 16.22 -11.61 -1.99
C ILE A 61 17.23 -11.87 -3.11
N GLU A 62 17.29 -13.11 -3.55
CA GLU A 62 18.08 -13.55 -4.69
C GLU A 62 17.19 -14.18 -5.77
N PRO A 63 17.62 -14.20 -7.05
CA PRO A 63 16.88 -14.84 -8.13
C PRO A 63 16.53 -16.31 -7.84
N GLU A 64 17.41 -17.03 -7.15
CA GLU A 64 17.18 -18.41 -6.76
C GLU A 64 15.99 -18.59 -5.80
N ASP A 65 15.74 -17.62 -4.93
CA ASP A 65 14.60 -17.66 -4.01
C ASP A 65 13.29 -17.59 -4.77
N LEU A 66 13.24 -16.79 -5.85
CA LEU A 66 12.07 -16.69 -6.73
C LEU A 66 11.82 -18.01 -7.46
N ILE A 67 12.86 -18.69 -7.90
CA ILE A 67 12.75 -20.01 -8.54
C ILE A 67 12.27 -21.05 -7.53
N LYS A 68 12.82 -21.07 -6.32
CA LYS A 68 12.38 -21.96 -5.24
C LYS A 68 10.94 -21.67 -4.80
N PHE A 69 10.51 -20.42 -4.88
CA PHE A 69 9.13 -20.00 -4.62
C PHE A 69 8.15 -20.51 -5.69
N GLY A 70 8.65 -20.84 -6.89
CA GLY A 70 7.88 -21.44 -7.99
C GLY A 70 7.79 -20.61 -9.27
N LEU A 71 8.59 -19.54 -9.39
CA LEU A 71 8.69 -18.82 -10.66
C LEU A 71 9.53 -19.59 -11.68
N ILE A 72 9.15 -19.47 -12.94
CA ILE A 72 9.85 -20.12 -14.05
C ILE A 72 11.24 -19.49 -14.21
N PRO A 73 12.33 -20.30 -14.26
CA PRO A 73 13.70 -19.77 -14.36
C PRO A 73 13.90 -18.82 -15.54
N GLU A 74 13.29 -19.11 -16.69
CA GLU A 74 13.40 -18.29 -17.90
C GLU A 74 12.76 -16.91 -17.69
N LEU A 75 11.71 -16.81 -16.90
CA LEU A 75 11.07 -15.54 -16.56
C LEU A 75 11.98 -14.74 -15.61
N VAL A 76 12.52 -15.39 -14.58
CA VAL A 76 13.45 -14.76 -13.63
C VAL A 76 14.69 -14.23 -14.35
N GLY A 77 15.25 -15.00 -15.28
CA GLY A 77 16.40 -14.57 -16.08
C GLY A 77 16.13 -13.37 -17.00
N ARG A 78 14.88 -13.12 -17.36
CA ARG A 78 14.46 -11.96 -18.18
C ARG A 78 14.09 -10.72 -17.36
N MET A 79 13.97 -10.85 -16.04
CA MET A 79 13.71 -9.77 -15.10
C MET A 79 14.90 -9.63 -14.12
N PRO A 80 16.03 -9.07 -14.58
CA PRO A 80 17.28 -9.08 -13.80
C PRO A 80 17.26 -8.12 -12.60
N VAL A 81 16.33 -7.16 -12.58
CA VAL A 81 16.23 -6.19 -11.49
C VAL A 81 15.10 -6.61 -10.55
N VAL A 82 15.51 -7.08 -9.37
CA VAL A 82 14.58 -7.43 -8.28
C VAL A 82 14.75 -6.40 -7.18
N THR A 83 13.64 -5.86 -6.69
CA THR A 83 13.65 -4.90 -5.59
C THR A 83 12.51 -5.16 -4.63
N ALA A 84 12.73 -4.88 -3.36
CA ALA A 84 11.72 -4.93 -2.32
C ALA A 84 11.25 -3.52 -1.96
N LEU A 85 9.97 -3.38 -1.68
CA LEU A 85 9.40 -2.15 -1.17
C LEU A 85 9.39 -2.19 0.36
N ALA A 86 9.83 -1.10 0.98
CA ALA A 86 9.75 -0.93 2.43
C ALA A 86 8.29 -0.78 2.88
N GLU A 87 8.01 -1.17 4.11
CA GLU A 87 6.74 -0.87 4.75
C GLU A 87 6.53 0.64 4.85
N LEU A 88 5.28 1.08 4.65
CA LEU A 88 4.95 2.49 4.73
C LEU A 88 4.99 2.96 6.19
N SER A 89 5.69 4.07 6.43
CA SER A 89 5.67 4.77 7.71
C SER A 89 4.37 5.55 7.93
N GLU A 90 4.10 5.97 9.17
CA GLU A 90 2.97 6.86 9.50
C GLU A 90 3.00 8.13 8.64
N ASP A 91 4.18 8.78 8.53
CA ASP A 91 4.34 10.01 7.74
C ASP A 91 4.09 9.77 6.24
N ALA A 92 4.56 8.65 5.69
CA ALA A 92 4.29 8.28 4.30
C ALA A 92 2.79 8.09 4.04
N LEU A 93 2.05 7.49 4.98
CA LEU A 93 0.60 7.34 4.88
C LEU A 93 -0.13 8.69 4.95
N VAL A 94 0.34 9.62 5.78
CA VAL A 94 -0.19 10.99 5.83
C VAL A 94 0.07 11.73 4.51
N GLN A 95 1.25 11.58 3.92
CA GLN A 95 1.56 12.15 2.60
C GLN A 95 0.62 11.58 1.52
N ILE A 96 0.38 10.26 1.52
CA ILE A 96 -0.55 9.62 0.58
C ILE A 96 -1.98 10.17 0.73
N LEU A 97 -2.40 10.53 1.95
CA LEU A 97 -3.72 11.11 2.19
C LEU A 97 -3.87 12.53 1.63
N THR A 98 -2.78 13.32 1.57
CA THR A 98 -2.83 14.77 1.35
C THR A 98 -2.16 15.26 0.07
N GLU A 99 -1.00 14.72 -0.30
CA GLU A 99 -0.16 15.29 -1.36
C GLU A 99 -0.59 14.95 -2.79
N PRO A 100 -0.93 13.70 -3.15
CA PRO A 100 -1.24 13.34 -4.53
C PRO A 100 -2.32 14.23 -5.16
N LYS A 101 -2.29 14.37 -6.49
CA LYS A 101 -3.30 15.16 -7.22
C LYS A 101 -4.72 14.70 -6.89
N ASN A 102 -4.92 13.39 -6.75
CA ASN A 102 -6.19 12.76 -6.39
C ASN A 102 -6.14 12.19 -4.95
N ALA A 103 -5.50 12.90 -4.01
CA ALA A 103 -5.47 12.50 -2.61
C ALA A 103 -6.88 12.36 -2.03
N LEU A 104 -7.07 11.41 -1.11
CA LEU A 104 -8.39 11.15 -0.52
C LEU A 104 -8.99 12.38 0.13
N VAL A 105 -8.22 13.13 0.90
CA VAL A 105 -8.67 14.38 1.52
C VAL A 105 -9.22 15.35 0.47
N LYS A 106 -8.51 15.54 -0.65
CA LYS A 106 -8.94 16.42 -1.74
C LYS A 106 -10.23 15.94 -2.40
N GLN A 107 -10.42 14.62 -2.53
CA GLN A 107 -11.65 14.04 -3.09
C GLN A 107 -12.85 14.36 -2.20
N TYR A 108 -12.73 14.13 -0.89
CA TYR A 108 -13.83 14.40 0.05
C TYR A 108 -14.07 15.89 0.26
N SER A 109 -13.01 16.71 0.29
CA SER A 109 -13.19 18.17 0.31
C SER A 109 -13.99 18.68 -0.90
N LYS A 110 -13.69 18.14 -2.10
CA LYS A 110 -14.44 18.50 -3.29
C LYS A 110 -15.88 17.99 -3.26
N LEU A 111 -16.11 16.79 -2.71
CA LEU A 111 -17.46 16.24 -2.58
C LEU A 111 -18.34 17.10 -1.65
N LEU A 112 -17.83 17.46 -0.47
CA LEU A 112 -18.54 18.30 0.50
C LEU A 112 -18.72 19.74 0.00
N ALA A 113 -17.75 20.26 -0.74
CA ALA A 113 -17.87 21.58 -1.38
C ALA A 113 -19.01 21.65 -2.41
N MET A 114 -19.42 20.52 -3.02
CA MET A 114 -20.61 20.49 -3.91
C MET A 114 -21.91 20.71 -3.15
N GLU A 115 -21.93 20.40 -1.86
CA GLU A 115 -23.05 20.69 -0.93
C GLU A 115 -22.87 22.05 -0.22
N GLY A 116 -21.88 22.84 -0.63
CA GLY A 116 -21.59 24.15 -0.05
C GLY A 116 -20.88 24.12 1.31
N VAL A 117 -20.29 22.99 1.68
CA VAL A 117 -19.65 22.77 2.98
C VAL A 117 -18.15 22.60 2.83
N ASP A 118 -17.38 23.30 3.68
CA ASP A 118 -15.93 23.18 3.73
C ASP A 118 -15.52 22.00 4.64
N LEU A 119 -14.55 21.18 4.19
CA LEU A 119 -14.01 20.07 4.98
C LEU A 119 -12.61 20.42 5.50
N GLU A 120 -12.45 20.44 6.81
CA GLU A 120 -11.14 20.52 7.47
C GLU A 120 -10.82 19.22 8.19
N ILE A 121 -9.73 18.56 7.82
CA ILE A 121 -9.19 17.42 8.55
C ILE A 121 -7.93 17.87 9.29
N ARG A 122 -7.98 17.83 10.61
CA ARG A 122 -6.86 18.27 11.45
C ARG A 122 -5.65 17.34 11.31
N PRO A 123 -4.41 17.85 11.46
CA PRO A 123 -3.20 17.03 11.38
C PRO A 123 -3.20 15.83 12.35
N ALA A 124 -3.77 15.99 13.54
CA ALA A 124 -3.92 14.91 14.51
C ALA A 124 -4.84 13.79 13.97
N ALA A 125 -5.95 14.12 13.31
CA ALA A 125 -6.84 13.16 12.69
C ALA A 125 -6.16 12.39 11.55
N LEU A 126 -5.36 13.05 10.70
CA LEU A 126 -4.59 12.40 9.64
C LEU A 126 -3.62 11.35 10.21
N LYS A 127 -2.93 11.68 11.29
CA LYS A 127 -2.05 10.74 12.00
C LYS A 127 -2.83 9.59 12.63
N ALA A 128 -4.00 9.85 13.22
CA ALA A 128 -4.86 8.81 13.78
C ALA A 128 -5.33 7.83 12.69
N ILE A 129 -5.72 8.33 11.51
CA ILE A 129 -6.07 7.49 10.34
C ILE A 129 -4.89 6.61 9.93
N ALA A 130 -3.69 7.19 9.82
CA ALA A 130 -2.48 6.45 9.45
C ALA A 130 -2.14 5.36 10.48
N ARG A 131 -2.16 5.67 11.78
CA ARG A 131 -1.95 4.71 12.87
C ARG A 131 -2.97 3.57 12.85
N LYS A 132 -4.26 3.88 12.62
CA LYS A 132 -5.33 2.87 12.54
C LYS A 132 -5.14 1.96 11.32
N ALA A 133 -4.66 2.47 10.19
CA ALA A 133 -4.32 1.68 9.00
C ALA A 133 -3.12 0.75 9.25
N LEU A 134 -2.08 1.22 9.93
CA LEU A 134 -0.93 0.41 10.34
C LEU A 134 -1.33 -0.70 11.31
N ALA A 135 -2.11 -0.37 12.33
CA ALA A 135 -2.61 -1.35 13.32
C ALA A 135 -3.45 -2.46 12.66
N ARG A 136 -4.25 -2.13 11.65
CA ARG A 136 -5.02 -3.10 10.85
C ARG A 136 -4.18 -3.87 9.83
N LYS A 137 -2.89 -3.53 9.66
CA LYS A 137 -1.99 -4.10 8.64
C LYS A 137 -2.52 -3.96 7.20
N THR A 138 -3.34 -2.96 6.95
CA THR A 138 -3.96 -2.71 5.64
C THR A 138 -3.17 -1.73 4.77
N GLY A 139 -2.20 -1.02 5.37
CA GLY A 139 -1.39 -0.02 4.69
C GLY A 139 -2.25 1.06 3.99
N ALA A 140 -1.80 1.56 2.86
CA ALA A 140 -2.50 2.60 2.11
C ALA A 140 -3.93 2.21 1.67
N ARG A 141 -4.21 0.93 1.44
CA ARG A 141 -5.55 0.44 1.04
C ARG A 141 -6.61 0.67 2.11
N GLY A 142 -6.21 0.64 3.39
CA GLY A 142 -7.11 0.86 4.52
C GLY A 142 -7.47 2.31 4.76
N LEU A 143 -6.71 3.27 4.23
CA LEU A 143 -6.93 4.69 4.48
C LEU A 143 -8.31 5.15 4.02
N ARG A 144 -8.76 4.70 2.84
CA ARG A 144 -10.06 5.05 2.29
C ARG A 144 -11.19 4.60 3.23
N SER A 145 -11.20 3.32 3.61
CA SER A 145 -12.29 2.79 4.44
C SER A 145 -12.34 3.42 5.84
N ILE A 146 -11.18 3.78 6.41
CA ILE A 146 -11.12 4.44 7.72
C ILE A 146 -11.69 5.86 7.61
N LEU A 147 -11.30 6.61 6.57
CA LEU A 147 -11.80 7.97 6.35
C LEU A 147 -13.31 7.95 6.03
N GLU A 148 -13.76 7.02 5.18
CA GLU A 148 -15.19 6.85 4.86
C GLU A 148 -16.03 6.55 6.10
N GLN A 149 -15.58 5.64 6.95
CA GLN A 149 -16.28 5.31 8.19
C GLN A 149 -16.47 6.52 9.10
N SER A 150 -15.50 7.45 9.13
CA SER A 150 -15.60 8.64 9.96
C SER A 150 -16.49 9.74 9.34
N LEU A 151 -16.67 9.75 8.03
CA LEU A 151 -17.43 10.77 7.32
C LEU A 151 -18.86 10.34 6.96
N ILE A 152 -19.17 9.04 6.93
CA ILE A 152 -20.44 8.51 6.40
C ILE A 152 -21.66 9.06 7.13
N GLY A 153 -21.59 9.16 8.47
CA GLY A 153 -22.68 9.74 9.26
C GLY A 153 -22.91 11.21 8.92
N THR A 154 -21.84 11.99 8.90
CA THR A 154 -21.89 13.41 8.54
C THR A 154 -22.42 13.60 7.11
N MET A 155 -21.95 12.81 6.16
CA MET A 155 -22.41 12.90 4.76
C MET A 155 -23.88 12.52 4.59
N PHE A 156 -24.39 11.62 5.43
CA PHE A 156 -25.80 11.23 5.43
C PHE A 156 -26.71 12.35 6.00
N ASP A 157 -26.26 13.00 7.06
CA ASP A 157 -27.05 14.02 7.76
C ASP A 157 -26.99 15.42 7.09
N LEU A 158 -25.90 15.67 6.36
CA LEU A 158 -25.60 16.99 5.77
C LEU A 158 -26.71 17.54 4.86
N PRO A 159 -27.31 16.76 3.95
CA PRO A 159 -28.40 17.26 3.09
C PRO A 159 -29.66 17.66 3.85
N ASN A 160 -29.84 17.10 5.06
CA ASN A 160 -31.03 17.40 5.91
C ASN A 160 -30.73 18.47 6.95
N THR A 161 -29.49 18.94 7.06
CA THR A 161 -29.10 19.95 8.06
C THR A 161 -28.86 21.28 7.37
N SER A 162 -29.66 22.30 7.72
CA SER A 162 -29.51 23.65 7.21
C SER A 162 -28.42 24.41 8.00
N ASN A 163 -27.72 25.32 7.31
CA ASN A 163 -26.70 26.21 7.88
C ASN A 163 -25.42 25.59 8.38
N VAL A 164 -24.94 24.49 7.76
CA VAL A 164 -23.60 23.95 8.00
C VAL A 164 -22.64 24.57 6.99
N GLU A 165 -21.70 25.36 7.49
CA GLU A 165 -20.67 25.98 6.64
C GLU A 165 -19.38 25.15 6.59
N LYS A 166 -19.10 24.39 7.66
CA LYS A 166 -17.83 23.68 7.81
C LYS A 166 -17.98 22.39 8.62
N VAL A 167 -17.30 21.34 8.16
CA VAL A 167 -17.13 20.07 8.87
C VAL A 167 -15.66 19.94 9.29
N VAL A 168 -15.41 19.71 10.57
CA VAL A 168 -14.07 19.54 11.13
C VAL A 168 -13.93 18.10 11.65
N VAL A 169 -12.94 17.39 11.12
CA VAL A 169 -12.60 16.02 11.58
C VAL A 169 -11.41 16.10 12.52
N ASP A 170 -11.60 15.64 13.74
CA ASP A 170 -10.60 15.59 14.80
C ASP A 170 -10.15 14.18 15.10
N GLU A 171 -9.09 14.02 15.91
CA GLU A 171 -8.58 12.71 16.35
C GLU A 171 -9.67 11.89 17.06
N SER A 172 -10.45 12.50 17.95
CA SER A 172 -11.56 11.84 18.65
C SER A 172 -12.58 11.21 17.69
N THR A 173 -12.91 11.90 16.59
CA THR A 173 -13.83 11.41 15.56
C THR A 173 -13.32 10.10 14.92
N ILE A 174 -12.00 9.96 14.78
CA ILE A 174 -11.38 8.77 14.21
C ILE A 174 -11.33 7.63 15.23
N GLU A 175 -11.07 7.93 16.51
CA GLU A 175 -10.91 6.92 17.55
C GLU A 175 -12.24 6.32 18.02
N GLU A 176 -13.28 7.13 18.16
CA GLU A 176 -14.61 6.73 18.66
C GLU A 176 -15.41 5.89 17.66
N ASN A 177 -15.11 5.97 16.37
CA ASN A 177 -15.71 5.11 15.35
C ASN A 177 -15.12 3.69 15.41
N LYS A 178 -15.67 2.85 16.31
CA LYS A 178 -15.41 1.41 16.38
C LYS A 178 -16.39 0.63 15.51
#